data_1dfa9e5766cfc3a57baf17770c627f98
#
_entry.id   1dfa9e5766cfc3a57baf17770c627f98
#
_cell.length_a   1.000
_cell.length_b   1.000
_cell.length_c   1.000
_cell.angle_alpha   90.00
_cell.angle_beta   90.00
_cell.angle_gamma   90.00
#
_symmetry.space_group_name_H-M   'P 1'
#
loop_
_entity.id
_entity.type
_entity.pdbx_description
1 polymer ?
#
loop_
_entity_poly.entity_id
_entity_poly.type
_entity_poly.pdbx_seq_one_letter_code
_entity_poly.pdbx_strand_id
1 'polypeptide(L)'
;MRKVGIIMGSDSDLPVIKKATDQLKSLGIPFEAHVYSAHRTPEEARAFAINARKNGFGALIAAAGMAAHLAGAVAANTTLPVIGIPCQGPCLEGLDALLSTVQMPSGIPVATVAVNGGANAALLAAQILAVEDADLAAKLDAKRKTDAEAVLAKDAGIAERL
;
A
#
# COMPACT_ATOMS: atom_id res chain seq x y z
N MET A 1 -11.98 -2.62 14.57
CA MET A 1 -11.09 -2.16 13.49
C MET A 1 -11.11 -3.13 12.31
N ARG A 2 -11.24 -2.65 11.06
CA ARG A 2 -11.14 -3.48 9.85
C ARG A 2 -9.68 -3.82 9.54
N LYS A 3 -9.43 -4.97 8.94
CA LYS A 3 -8.08 -5.38 8.52
C LYS A 3 -7.73 -4.87 7.12
N VAL A 4 -6.43 -4.85 6.79
CA VAL A 4 -5.90 -4.52 5.47
C VAL A 4 -5.52 -5.81 4.74
N GLY A 5 -6.00 -5.98 3.52
CA GLY A 5 -5.57 -7.08 2.64
C GLY A 5 -4.36 -6.65 1.81
N ILE A 6 -3.37 -7.52 1.69
CA ILE A 6 -2.16 -7.25 0.93
C ILE A 6 -1.93 -8.39 -0.06
N ILE A 7 -1.75 -8.05 -1.33
CA ILE A 7 -1.28 -9.02 -2.31
C ILE A 7 -0.08 -8.49 -3.08
N MET A 8 0.83 -9.40 -3.44
CA MET A 8 2.01 -9.08 -4.25
C MET A 8 2.11 -10.06 -5.41
N GLY A 9 2.58 -9.59 -6.56
CA GLY A 9 2.67 -10.39 -7.78
C GLY A 9 3.78 -11.44 -7.76
N SER A 10 4.79 -11.23 -6.90
CA SER A 10 5.93 -12.11 -6.70
C SER A 10 6.47 -11.96 -5.27
N ASP A 11 7.15 -12.96 -4.78
CA ASP A 11 7.91 -12.92 -3.52
C ASP A 11 9.12 -11.96 -3.61
N SER A 12 9.57 -11.60 -4.81
CA SER A 12 10.56 -10.53 -5.02
C SER A 12 10.09 -9.17 -4.52
N ASP A 13 8.78 -8.95 -4.39
CA ASP A 13 8.18 -7.70 -3.87
C ASP A 13 8.16 -7.64 -2.33
N LEU A 14 8.54 -8.74 -1.68
CA LEU A 14 8.51 -8.85 -0.20
C LEU A 14 9.26 -7.75 0.54
N PRO A 15 10.43 -7.24 0.09
CA PRO A 15 11.12 -6.13 0.76
C PRO A 15 10.28 -4.84 0.79
N VAL A 16 9.48 -4.60 -0.24
CA VAL A 16 8.56 -3.45 -0.31
C VAL A 16 7.36 -3.68 0.60
N ILE A 17 6.77 -4.88 0.56
CA ILE A 17 5.64 -5.26 1.40
C ILE A 17 6.02 -5.28 2.89
N LYS A 18 7.26 -5.66 3.22
CA LYS A 18 7.74 -5.62 4.61
C LYS A 18 7.66 -4.21 5.20
N LYS A 19 7.99 -3.16 4.43
CA LYS A 19 7.81 -1.77 4.88
C LYS A 19 6.34 -1.44 5.18
N ALA A 20 5.41 -1.96 4.37
CA ALA A 20 3.98 -1.79 4.61
C ALA A 20 3.52 -2.55 5.88
N THR A 21 3.90 -3.81 6.02
CA THR A 21 3.48 -4.60 7.19
C THR A 21 4.08 -4.09 8.50
N ASP A 22 5.32 -3.62 8.50
CA ASP A 22 5.95 -3.02 9.69
C ASP A 22 5.21 -1.73 10.10
N GLN A 23 4.78 -0.91 9.13
CA GLN A 23 3.97 0.29 9.40
C GLN A 23 2.58 -0.07 9.93
N LEU A 24 1.90 -1.08 9.38
CA LEU A 24 0.60 -1.55 9.89
C LEU A 24 0.71 -2.08 11.32
N LYS A 25 1.76 -2.86 11.61
CA LYS A 25 2.04 -3.37 12.95
C LYS A 25 2.26 -2.25 13.96
N SER A 26 3.01 -1.20 13.60
CA SER A 26 3.27 -0.06 14.49
C SER A 26 2.00 0.71 14.87
N LEU A 27 0.98 0.69 14.00
CA LEU A 27 -0.32 1.30 14.24
C LEU A 27 -1.34 0.34 14.88
N GLY A 28 -0.99 -0.94 15.02
CA GLY A 28 -1.87 -1.98 15.56
C GLY A 28 -2.98 -2.39 14.59
N ILE A 29 -2.78 -2.21 13.28
CA ILE A 29 -3.75 -2.57 12.25
C ILE A 29 -3.56 -4.03 11.83
N PRO A 30 -4.58 -4.90 11.97
CA PRO A 30 -4.49 -6.28 11.50
C PRO A 30 -4.42 -6.34 9.97
N PHE A 31 -3.67 -7.29 9.46
CA PHE A 31 -3.54 -7.50 8.02
C PHE A 31 -3.41 -8.97 7.65
N GLU A 32 -3.61 -9.27 6.38
CA GLU A 32 -3.41 -10.58 5.76
C GLU A 32 -2.67 -10.38 4.44
N ALA A 33 -1.63 -11.17 4.17
CA ALA A 33 -0.77 -10.98 3.01
C ALA A 33 -0.60 -12.29 2.22
N HIS A 34 -0.68 -12.19 0.87
CA HIS A 34 -0.55 -13.31 -0.06
C HIS A 34 0.32 -12.96 -1.26
N VAL A 35 0.90 -13.98 -1.87
CA VAL A 35 1.53 -13.89 -3.19
C VAL A 35 0.52 -14.39 -4.21
N TYR A 36 -0.17 -13.45 -4.89
CA TYR A 36 -1.11 -13.74 -5.97
C TYR A 36 -0.78 -12.86 -7.19
N SER A 37 -0.52 -13.50 -8.31
CA SER A 37 -0.17 -12.83 -9.56
C SER A 37 -1.41 -12.66 -10.44
N ALA A 38 -1.65 -11.46 -10.95
CA ALA A 38 -2.72 -11.24 -11.93
C ALA A 38 -2.55 -12.08 -13.21
N HIS A 39 -1.31 -12.43 -13.56
CA HIS A 39 -0.99 -13.17 -14.78
C HIS A 39 -0.86 -14.68 -14.55
N ARG A 40 -0.33 -15.12 -13.40
CA ARG A 40 -0.01 -16.53 -13.13
C ARG A 40 -1.03 -17.23 -12.24
N THR A 41 -1.72 -16.49 -11.37
CA THR A 41 -2.76 -16.97 -10.45
C THR A 41 -3.98 -16.04 -10.47
N PRO A 42 -4.60 -15.79 -11.64
CA PRO A 42 -5.66 -14.81 -11.80
C PRO A 42 -6.92 -15.14 -10.97
N GLU A 43 -7.24 -16.41 -10.82
CA GLU A 43 -8.42 -16.85 -10.06
C GLU A 43 -8.28 -16.54 -8.57
N GLU A 44 -7.11 -16.79 -7.98
CA GLU A 44 -6.82 -16.49 -6.57
C GLU A 44 -6.84 -14.97 -6.31
N ALA A 45 -6.22 -14.20 -7.19
CA ALA A 45 -6.24 -12.73 -7.09
C ALA A 45 -7.67 -12.18 -7.20
N ARG A 46 -8.48 -12.71 -8.13
CA ARG A 46 -9.87 -12.34 -8.32
C ARG A 46 -10.73 -12.74 -7.10
N ALA A 47 -10.59 -13.98 -6.64
CA ALA A 47 -11.35 -14.48 -5.48
C ALA A 47 -11.05 -13.68 -4.21
N PHE A 48 -9.78 -13.32 -3.98
CA PHE A 48 -9.37 -12.45 -2.88
C PHE A 48 -10.08 -11.09 -2.94
N ALA A 49 -10.10 -10.44 -4.10
CA ALA A 49 -10.73 -9.14 -4.29
C ALA A 49 -12.26 -9.18 -4.08
N ILE A 50 -12.95 -10.16 -4.68
CA ILE A 50 -14.42 -10.32 -4.58
C ILE A 50 -14.85 -10.57 -3.14
N ASN A 51 -14.14 -11.40 -2.40
CA ASN A 51 -14.49 -11.77 -1.04
C ASN A 51 -13.97 -10.78 0.01
N ALA A 52 -13.17 -9.78 -0.37
CA ALA A 52 -12.48 -8.90 0.57
C ALA A 52 -13.42 -8.21 1.57
N ARG A 53 -14.55 -7.66 1.11
CA ARG A 53 -15.53 -7.00 1.99
C ARG A 53 -16.13 -7.97 2.98
N LYS A 54 -16.53 -9.19 2.53
CA LYS A 54 -17.09 -10.25 3.37
C LYS A 54 -16.06 -10.74 4.40
N ASN A 55 -14.79 -10.77 4.03
CA ASN A 55 -13.67 -11.18 4.90
C ASN A 55 -13.21 -10.08 5.88
N GLY A 56 -13.91 -8.93 5.95
CA GLY A 56 -13.67 -7.87 6.93
C GLY A 56 -12.53 -6.92 6.58
N PHE A 57 -12.07 -6.90 5.32
CA PHE A 57 -11.10 -5.90 4.88
C PHE A 57 -11.76 -4.51 4.73
N GLY A 58 -11.00 -3.46 5.02
CA GLY A 58 -11.40 -2.07 4.84
C GLY A 58 -10.67 -1.39 3.67
N ALA A 59 -9.48 -1.87 3.34
CA ALA A 59 -8.70 -1.44 2.18
C ALA A 59 -7.82 -2.61 1.70
N LEU A 60 -7.42 -2.56 0.43
CA LEU A 60 -6.51 -3.53 -0.17
C LEU A 60 -5.25 -2.83 -0.67
N ILE A 61 -4.10 -3.48 -0.50
CA ILE A 61 -2.81 -3.05 -1.04
C ILE A 61 -2.36 -4.09 -2.06
N ALA A 62 -1.98 -3.66 -3.25
CA ALA A 62 -1.47 -4.52 -4.31
C ALA A 62 -0.13 -4.01 -4.83
N ALA A 63 0.91 -4.85 -4.77
CA ALA A 63 2.26 -4.52 -5.22
C ALA A 63 2.65 -5.36 -6.45
N ALA A 64 3.17 -4.71 -7.48
CA ALA A 64 3.67 -5.37 -8.66
C ALA A 64 4.71 -4.51 -9.38
N GLY A 65 5.65 -5.18 -10.06
CA GLY A 65 6.64 -4.55 -10.93
C GLY A 65 6.35 -4.79 -12.41
N MET A 66 7.16 -4.20 -13.27
CA MET A 66 7.08 -4.33 -14.74
C MET A 66 5.68 -3.97 -15.27
N ALA A 67 5.01 -4.86 -16.01
CA ALA A 67 3.61 -4.73 -16.40
C ALA A 67 2.70 -4.93 -15.17
N ALA A 68 2.61 -3.94 -14.32
CA ALA A 68 2.01 -3.99 -12.99
C ALA A 68 0.47 -3.93 -13.04
N HIS A 69 -0.16 -4.96 -13.57
CA HIS A 69 -1.62 -5.04 -13.74
C HIS A 69 -2.38 -5.40 -12.44
N LEU A 70 -1.68 -5.86 -11.40
CA LEU A 70 -2.30 -6.48 -10.23
C LEU A 70 -3.29 -5.54 -9.52
N ALA A 71 -2.89 -4.29 -9.26
CA ALA A 71 -3.75 -3.32 -8.57
C ALA A 71 -5.03 -3.01 -9.39
N GLY A 72 -4.90 -2.83 -10.70
CA GLY A 72 -6.03 -2.63 -11.61
C GLY A 72 -6.95 -3.85 -11.66
N ALA A 73 -6.39 -5.06 -11.73
CA ALA A 73 -7.16 -6.31 -11.72
C ALA A 73 -7.94 -6.48 -10.40
N VAL A 74 -7.34 -6.13 -9.27
CA VAL A 74 -8.02 -6.13 -7.96
C VAL A 74 -9.13 -5.09 -7.93
N ALA A 75 -8.85 -3.84 -8.35
CA ALA A 75 -9.82 -2.75 -8.33
C ALA A 75 -11.06 -3.05 -9.21
N ALA A 76 -10.87 -3.78 -10.31
CA ALA A 76 -11.97 -4.21 -11.17
C ALA A 76 -12.91 -5.24 -10.51
N ASN A 77 -12.52 -5.86 -9.40
CA ASN A 77 -13.26 -6.93 -8.73
C ASN A 77 -13.74 -6.58 -7.31
N THR A 78 -13.60 -5.33 -6.89
CA THR A 78 -14.07 -4.86 -5.57
C THR A 78 -14.41 -3.37 -5.61
N THR A 79 -15.27 -2.93 -4.71
CA THR A 79 -15.52 -1.51 -4.43
C THR A 79 -14.83 -1.03 -3.15
N LEU A 80 -13.98 -1.84 -2.55
CA LEU A 80 -13.09 -1.37 -1.48
C LEU A 80 -11.98 -0.50 -2.07
N PRO A 81 -11.45 0.47 -1.31
CA PRO A 81 -10.27 1.22 -1.73
C PRO A 81 -9.10 0.28 -2.04
N VAL A 82 -8.51 0.43 -3.22
CA VAL A 82 -7.32 -0.30 -3.65
C VAL A 82 -6.15 0.66 -3.78
N ILE A 83 -5.05 0.32 -3.10
CA ILE A 83 -3.81 1.08 -3.09
C ILE A 83 -2.77 0.29 -3.88
N GLY A 84 -2.27 0.88 -4.96
CA GLY A 84 -1.27 0.27 -5.82
C GLY A 84 0.14 0.71 -5.44
N ILE A 85 1.05 -0.24 -5.29
CA ILE A 85 2.48 0.02 -5.11
C ILE A 85 3.19 -0.43 -6.38
N PRO A 86 3.63 0.50 -7.24
CA PRO A 86 4.53 0.16 -8.33
C PRO A 86 5.89 -0.26 -7.76
N CYS A 87 6.38 -1.44 -8.15
CA CYS A 87 7.68 -1.93 -7.71
C CYS A 87 8.75 -1.68 -8.78
N GLN A 88 9.93 -1.28 -8.33
CA GLN A 88 11.08 -1.10 -9.20
C GLN A 88 11.44 -2.43 -9.89
N GLY A 89 11.69 -2.37 -11.19
CA GLY A 89 12.11 -3.48 -12.01
C GLY A 89 13.39 -3.18 -12.80
N PRO A 90 13.95 -4.17 -13.49
CA PRO A 90 15.28 -4.07 -14.10
C PRO A 90 15.36 -3.18 -15.35
N CYS A 91 14.23 -2.90 -16.03
CA CYS A 91 14.26 -2.21 -17.33
C CYS A 91 14.12 -0.69 -17.21
N LEU A 92 13.06 -0.20 -16.56
CA LEU A 92 12.71 1.23 -16.48
C LEU A 92 12.67 1.72 -15.03
N GLU A 93 13.33 1.02 -14.14
CA GLU A 93 13.47 1.40 -12.72
C GLU A 93 12.14 1.71 -12.01
N GLY A 94 11.06 1.09 -12.48
CA GLY A 94 9.71 1.23 -11.93
C GLY A 94 8.82 2.24 -12.64
N LEU A 95 9.30 2.97 -13.66
CA LEU A 95 8.45 3.86 -14.46
C LEU A 95 7.37 3.09 -15.21
N ASP A 96 7.70 1.93 -15.76
CA ASP A 96 6.76 0.99 -16.37
C ASP A 96 5.68 0.54 -15.38
N ALA A 97 6.07 0.16 -14.17
CA ALA A 97 5.14 -0.24 -13.12
C ALA A 97 4.27 0.95 -12.64
N LEU A 98 4.85 2.14 -12.51
CA LEU A 98 4.13 3.35 -12.14
C LEU A 98 3.04 3.67 -13.17
N LEU A 99 3.38 3.71 -14.45
CA LEU A 99 2.43 4.02 -15.52
C LEU A 99 1.34 2.93 -15.64
N SER A 100 1.71 1.67 -15.49
CA SER A 100 0.75 0.55 -15.52
C SER A 100 -0.23 0.57 -14.33
N THR A 101 0.18 1.13 -13.20
CA THR A 101 -0.63 1.18 -11.98
C THR A 101 -1.50 2.45 -11.94
N VAL A 102 -0.95 3.61 -12.33
CA VAL A 102 -1.62 4.92 -12.15
C VAL A 102 -2.59 5.26 -13.27
N GLN A 103 -2.35 4.79 -14.51
CA GLN A 103 -3.16 5.15 -15.69
C GLN A 103 -4.41 4.27 -15.80
N MET A 104 -5.25 4.33 -14.79
CA MET A 104 -6.50 3.59 -14.74
C MET A 104 -7.61 4.26 -15.56
N PRO A 105 -8.50 3.47 -16.19
CA PRO A 105 -9.66 4.00 -16.90
C PRO A 105 -10.66 4.64 -15.93
N SER A 106 -11.47 5.56 -16.45
CA SER A 106 -12.58 6.16 -15.70
C SER A 106 -13.52 5.07 -15.17
N GLY A 107 -13.87 5.16 -13.89
CA GLY A 107 -14.76 4.22 -13.19
C GLY A 107 -14.05 3.14 -12.36
N ILE A 108 -12.76 2.89 -12.59
CA ILE A 108 -11.97 1.89 -11.82
C ILE A 108 -10.73 2.57 -11.23
N PRO A 109 -10.86 3.31 -10.13
CA PRO A 109 -9.75 4.04 -9.52
C PRO A 109 -8.79 3.12 -8.76
N VAL A 110 -7.50 3.46 -8.80
CA VAL A 110 -6.45 2.92 -7.93
C VAL A 110 -5.69 4.08 -7.29
N ALA A 111 -5.57 4.08 -5.97
CA ALA A 111 -4.77 5.05 -5.24
C ALA A 111 -3.29 4.66 -5.32
N THR A 112 -2.57 5.20 -6.29
CA THR A 112 -1.18 4.83 -6.55
C THR A 112 -0.22 5.63 -5.67
N VAL A 113 0.65 4.94 -4.94
CA VAL A 113 1.74 5.55 -4.17
C VAL A 113 3.06 5.56 -4.95
N ALA A 114 4.10 6.14 -4.38
CA ALA A 114 5.42 6.18 -5.01
C ALA A 114 5.99 4.79 -5.32
N VAL A 115 6.92 4.71 -6.27
CA VAL A 115 7.69 3.48 -6.55
C VAL A 115 8.33 2.97 -5.26
N ASN A 116 8.15 1.68 -4.95
CA ASN A 116 8.58 1.03 -3.71
C ASN A 116 8.01 1.67 -2.42
N GLY A 117 6.88 2.40 -2.51
CA GLY A 117 6.29 3.18 -1.44
C GLY A 117 5.47 2.37 -0.43
N GLY A 118 5.97 1.21 0.04
CA GLY A 118 5.23 0.32 0.93
C GLY A 118 4.75 0.97 2.22
N ALA A 119 5.59 1.76 2.90
CA ALA A 119 5.19 2.47 4.12
C ALA A 119 4.05 3.47 3.87
N ASN A 120 4.11 4.23 2.77
CA ASN A 120 3.04 5.18 2.41
C ASN A 120 1.75 4.47 1.99
N ALA A 121 1.82 3.30 1.37
CA ALA A 121 0.62 2.49 1.09
C ALA A 121 -0.09 2.09 2.39
N ALA A 122 0.67 1.66 3.40
CA ALA A 122 0.11 1.32 4.71
C ALA A 122 -0.46 2.56 5.44
N LEU A 123 0.22 3.70 5.37
CA LEU A 123 -0.29 4.96 5.95
C LEU A 123 -1.56 5.42 5.26
N LEU A 124 -1.64 5.33 3.93
CA LEU A 124 -2.86 5.67 3.20
C LEU A 124 -4.02 4.73 3.56
N ALA A 125 -3.76 3.41 3.66
CA ALA A 125 -4.76 2.46 4.17
C ALA A 125 -5.21 2.83 5.59
N ALA A 126 -4.28 3.18 6.47
CA ALA A 126 -4.60 3.63 7.83
C ALA A 126 -5.43 4.91 7.84
N GLN A 127 -5.12 5.90 6.99
CA GLN A 127 -5.91 7.13 6.86
C GLN A 127 -7.35 6.85 6.39
N ILE A 128 -7.53 5.93 5.45
CA ILE A 128 -8.86 5.50 4.98
C ILE A 128 -9.65 4.88 6.14
N LEU A 129 -9.03 3.98 6.92
CA LEU A 129 -9.69 3.35 8.06
C LEU A 129 -9.98 4.34 9.19
N ALA A 130 -9.10 5.33 9.38
CA ALA A 130 -9.21 6.35 10.43
C ALA A 130 -10.38 7.32 10.24
N VAL A 131 -10.99 7.37 9.06
CA VAL A 131 -12.21 8.18 8.84
C VAL A 131 -13.34 7.78 9.79
N GLU A 132 -13.42 6.50 10.15
CA GLU A 132 -14.42 5.96 11.07
C GLU A 132 -13.81 5.44 12.40
N ASP A 133 -12.51 5.68 12.65
CA ASP A 133 -11.77 5.17 13.82
C ASP A 133 -10.96 6.31 14.46
N ALA A 134 -11.54 6.96 15.47
CA ALA A 134 -10.93 8.11 16.14
C ALA A 134 -9.61 7.76 16.87
N ASP A 135 -9.48 6.54 17.40
CA ASP A 135 -8.24 6.10 18.06
C ASP A 135 -7.12 5.94 17.04
N LEU A 136 -7.43 5.44 15.86
CA LEU A 136 -6.46 5.34 14.77
C LEU A 136 -6.09 6.72 14.23
N ALA A 137 -7.05 7.64 14.11
CA ALA A 137 -6.79 9.04 13.73
C ALA A 137 -5.81 9.70 14.71
N ALA A 138 -6.04 9.57 16.01
CA ALA A 138 -5.13 10.10 17.04
C ALA A 138 -3.71 9.50 16.95
N LYS A 139 -3.57 8.21 16.64
CA LYS A 139 -2.26 7.58 16.41
C LYS A 139 -1.53 8.15 15.19
N LEU A 140 -2.26 8.43 14.11
CA LEU A 140 -1.70 9.06 12.91
C LEU A 140 -1.22 10.49 13.18
N ASP A 141 -1.98 11.27 13.94
CA ASP A 141 -1.59 12.62 14.34
C ASP A 141 -0.36 12.60 15.25
N ALA A 142 -0.32 11.71 16.23
CA ALA A 142 0.84 11.52 17.10
C ALA A 142 2.09 11.15 16.32
N LYS A 143 1.94 10.22 15.35
CA LYS A 143 3.05 9.85 14.46
C LYS A 143 3.59 11.04 13.67
N ARG A 144 2.72 11.86 13.05
CA ARG A 144 3.14 13.06 12.29
C ARG A 144 3.89 14.05 13.17
N LYS A 145 3.44 14.24 14.41
CA LYS A 145 4.13 15.10 15.40
C LYS A 145 5.55 14.58 15.68
N THR A 146 5.68 13.29 15.99
CA THR A 146 6.97 12.64 16.24
C THR A 146 7.92 12.74 15.03
N ASP A 147 7.40 12.50 13.82
CA ASP A 147 8.18 12.61 12.59
C ASP A 147 8.68 14.06 12.37
N ALA A 148 7.85 15.06 12.64
CA ALA A 148 8.23 16.47 12.55
C ALA A 148 9.30 16.84 13.59
N GLU A 149 9.14 16.41 14.85
CA GLU A 149 10.13 16.60 15.91
C GLU A 149 11.49 15.98 15.56
N ALA A 150 11.49 14.80 14.93
CA ALA A 150 12.71 14.15 14.47
C ALA A 150 13.42 14.93 13.35
N VAL A 151 12.69 15.61 12.46
CA VAL A 151 13.29 16.49 11.43
C VAL A 151 13.87 17.73 12.06
N LEU A 152 13.17 18.40 12.98
CA LEU A 152 13.64 19.58 13.67
C LEU A 152 14.90 19.29 14.53
N ALA A 153 14.96 18.11 15.15
CA ALA A 153 16.17 17.69 15.88
C ALA A 153 17.39 17.54 14.97
N LYS A 154 17.19 17.07 13.72
CA LYS A 154 18.29 17.01 12.72
C LYS A 154 18.71 18.40 12.27
N ASP A 155 17.77 19.32 12.08
CA ASP A 155 18.04 20.70 11.70
C ASP A 155 18.89 21.41 12.76
N ALA A 156 18.55 21.24 14.04
CA ALA A 156 19.30 21.84 15.15
C ALA A 156 20.78 21.46 15.19
N GLY A 157 21.15 20.27 14.69
CA GLY A 157 22.53 19.80 14.61
C GLY A 157 23.21 19.98 13.25
N ILE A 158 22.53 20.58 12.25
CA ILE A 158 23.08 20.62 10.89
C ILE A 158 24.28 21.56 10.73
N ALA A 159 24.31 22.66 11.46
CA ALA A 159 25.39 23.63 11.40
C ALA A 159 26.75 23.06 11.83
N GLU A 160 26.76 22.08 12.74
CA GLU A 160 27.95 21.37 13.21
C GLU A 160 28.51 20.36 12.18
N ARG A 161 27.74 20.09 11.10
CA ARG A 161 28.04 19.10 10.06
C ARG A 161 28.45 19.74 8.72
N LEU A 162 28.33 21.06 8.60
CA LEU A 162 28.75 21.89 7.47
C LEU A 162 30.09 22.57 7.70
#